data_bec8583455b718bf67053c575de1b140
#
_entry.id   bec8583455b718bf67053c575de1b140
#
_cell.length_a   1.000
_cell.length_b   1.000
_cell.length_c   1.000
_cell.angle_alpha   90.00
_cell.angle_beta   90.00
_cell.angle_gamma   90.00
#
_symmetry.space_group_name_H-M   'P 1'
#
loop_
_entity.id
_entity.type
_entity.pdbx_description
1 polymer ?
#
loop_
_entity_poly.entity_id
_entity_poly.type
_entity_poly.pdbx_seq_one_letter_code
_entity_poly.pdbx_strand_id
1 'polypeptide(L)'
;MLDKETYYLKKMKMLMLHTFNMVLKTEEVALKETDLADVLSVAEMHTLVAVGRHEAKTMGTIAGELLINVSTLSIAINKLEKKGFVRRIRMEDDRRVVRIELTDKGRDALAQHEEFYYNLVEEVSSQMDDDEKKLFIQSLENMARFFEEKLDIQS
;
A
#
# COMPACT_ATOMS: atom_id res chain seq x y z
N MET A 1 20.71 35.50 -4.81
CA MET A 1 19.58 34.94 -5.59
C MET A 1 19.84 33.46 -5.78
N LEU A 2 18.95 32.56 -5.26
CA LEU A 2 19.10 31.13 -5.49
C LEU A 2 18.99 30.90 -7.02
N ASP A 3 19.88 30.06 -7.57
CA ASP A 3 19.72 29.66 -8.96
C ASP A 3 18.43 28.87 -9.16
N LYS A 4 17.93 28.81 -10.37
CA LYS A 4 16.62 28.18 -10.71
C LYS A 4 16.58 26.71 -10.31
N GLU A 5 17.70 26.01 -10.45
CA GLU A 5 17.81 24.58 -10.11
C GLU A 5 17.69 24.35 -8.60
N THR A 6 18.41 25.12 -7.79
CA THR A 6 18.32 25.07 -6.32
C THR A 6 16.89 25.38 -5.83
N TYR A 7 16.18 26.30 -6.48
CA TYR A 7 14.78 26.58 -6.16
C TYR A 7 13.88 25.36 -6.42
N TYR A 8 14.00 24.70 -7.59
CA TYR A 8 13.21 23.52 -7.90
C TYR A 8 13.48 22.35 -6.94
N LEU A 9 14.74 22.05 -6.65
CA LEU A 9 15.12 20.99 -5.73
C LEU A 9 14.54 21.21 -4.33
N LYS A 10 14.62 22.44 -3.80
CA LYS A 10 14.03 22.77 -2.48
C LYS A 10 12.51 22.62 -2.48
N LYS A 11 11.85 23.09 -3.55
CA LYS A 11 10.40 23.01 -3.66
C LYS A 11 9.91 21.57 -3.80
N MET A 12 10.57 20.77 -4.65
CA MET A 12 10.26 19.33 -4.81
C MET A 12 10.44 18.57 -3.49
N LYS A 13 11.58 18.76 -2.79
CA LYS A 13 11.80 18.15 -1.47
C LYS A 13 10.65 18.45 -0.49
N MET A 14 10.30 19.73 -0.37
CA MET A 14 9.25 20.17 0.55
C MET A 14 7.90 19.56 0.20
N LEU A 15 7.53 19.61 -1.08
CA LEU A 15 6.24 19.08 -1.54
C LEU A 15 6.18 17.55 -1.40
N MET A 16 7.24 16.85 -1.75
CA MET A 16 7.31 15.39 -1.60
C MET A 16 7.09 14.94 -0.16
N LEU A 17 7.81 15.55 0.81
CA LEU A 17 7.65 15.24 2.22
C LEU A 17 6.24 15.60 2.75
N HIS A 18 5.73 16.76 2.32
CA HIS A 18 4.39 17.21 2.72
C HIS A 18 3.31 16.27 2.17
N THR A 19 3.35 15.97 0.86
CA THR A 19 2.37 15.09 0.20
C THR A 19 2.38 13.69 0.82
N PHE A 20 3.57 13.11 1.08
CA PHE A 20 3.67 11.82 1.74
C PHE A 20 2.95 11.80 3.10
N ASN A 21 3.20 12.80 3.94
CA ASN A 21 2.54 12.91 5.25
C ASN A 21 1.02 13.13 5.12
N MET A 22 0.60 13.90 4.12
CA MET A 22 -0.82 14.18 3.90
C MET A 22 -1.56 12.94 3.40
N VAL A 23 -0.98 12.13 2.51
CA VAL A 23 -1.58 10.87 2.03
C VAL A 23 -1.82 9.93 3.21
N LEU A 24 -0.80 9.70 4.06
CA LEU A 24 -0.96 8.85 5.24
C LEU A 24 -2.05 9.36 6.20
N LYS A 25 -2.11 10.69 6.39
CA LYS A 25 -3.13 11.29 7.26
C LYS A 25 -4.52 11.19 6.69
N THR A 26 -4.68 11.37 5.39
CA THR A 26 -5.98 11.26 4.69
C THR A 26 -6.48 9.81 4.76
N GLU A 27 -5.60 8.83 4.57
CA GLU A 27 -5.93 7.41 4.73
C GLU A 27 -6.40 7.08 6.15
N GLU A 28 -5.71 7.59 7.18
CA GLU A 28 -6.12 7.42 8.58
C GLU A 28 -7.51 8.01 8.85
N VAL A 29 -7.80 9.19 8.30
CA VAL A 29 -9.10 9.83 8.44
C VAL A 29 -10.17 9.04 7.71
N ALA A 30 -9.91 8.64 6.45
CA ALA A 30 -10.86 7.86 5.66
C ALA A 30 -11.20 6.52 6.34
N LEU A 31 -10.21 5.82 6.89
CA LEU A 31 -10.45 4.59 7.63
C LEU A 31 -11.34 4.80 8.84
N LYS A 32 -11.20 5.93 9.55
CA LYS A 32 -12.03 6.30 10.72
C LYS A 32 -13.49 6.60 10.37
N GLU A 33 -13.78 6.90 9.12
CA GLU A 33 -15.15 7.17 8.63
C GLU A 33 -15.88 5.89 8.21
N THR A 34 -15.21 4.74 8.26
CA THR A 34 -15.77 3.43 7.92
C THR A 34 -16.16 2.63 9.17
N ASP A 35 -16.88 1.54 8.97
CA ASP A 35 -17.18 0.54 10.02
C ASP A 35 -15.94 -0.24 10.48
N LEU A 36 -14.79 -0.02 9.83
CA LEU A 36 -13.49 -0.60 10.16
C LEU A 36 -12.66 0.24 11.14
N ALA A 37 -13.12 1.44 11.51
CA ALA A 37 -12.41 2.44 12.31
C ALA A 37 -11.78 1.89 13.59
N ASP A 38 -12.55 1.12 14.36
CA ASP A 38 -12.11 0.54 15.63
C ASP A 38 -11.58 -0.90 15.48
N VAL A 39 -11.56 -1.41 14.25
CA VAL A 39 -11.23 -2.81 13.97
C VAL A 39 -9.86 -2.96 13.32
N LEU A 40 -9.51 -2.06 12.39
CA LEU A 40 -8.25 -2.10 11.64
C LEU A 40 -7.44 -0.82 11.84
N SER A 41 -6.13 -0.97 11.94
CA SER A 41 -5.19 0.13 11.76
C SER A 41 -4.78 0.25 10.28
N VAL A 42 -4.23 1.42 9.90
CA VAL A 42 -3.67 1.64 8.55
C VAL A 42 -2.61 0.57 8.21
N ALA A 43 -1.73 0.23 9.15
CA ALA A 43 -0.72 -0.81 8.94
C ALA A 43 -1.32 -2.22 8.72
N GLU A 44 -2.43 -2.53 9.38
CA GLU A 44 -3.17 -3.78 9.16
C GLU A 44 -3.88 -3.74 7.79
N MET A 45 -4.42 -2.60 7.37
CA MET A 45 -4.99 -2.42 6.04
C MET A 45 -3.93 -2.62 4.95
N HIS A 46 -2.74 -2.02 5.08
CA HIS A 46 -1.63 -2.25 4.15
C HIS A 46 -1.21 -3.72 4.11
N THR A 47 -1.34 -4.44 5.22
CA THR A 47 -1.10 -5.90 5.23
C THR A 47 -2.15 -6.64 4.40
N LEU A 48 -3.43 -6.25 4.46
CA LEU A 48 -4.48 -6.83 3.60
C LEU A 48 -4.24 -6.53 2.12
N VAL A 49 -3.78 -5.32 1.79
CA VAL A 49 -3.37 -4.94 0.42
C VAL A 49 -2.27 -5.86 -0.10
N ALA A 50 -1.23 -6.10 0.69
CA ALA A 50 -0.12 -6.98 0.33
C ALA A 50 -0.53 -8.46 0.22
N VAL A 51 -1.47 -8.94 1.05
CA VAL A 51 -2.06 -10.29 0.89
C VAL A 51 -2.74 -10.39 -0.48
N GLY A 52 -3.46 -9.36 -0.89
CA GLY A 52 -4.06 -9.29 -2.22
C GLY A 52 -5.33 -10.12 -2.37
N ARG A 53 -6.06 -9.84 -3.47
CA ARG A 53 -7.42 -10.34 -3.71
C ARG A 53 -7.49 -11.74 -4.30
N HIS A 54 -6.53 -12.12 -5.15
CA HIS A 54 -6.71 -13.21 -6.11
C HIS A 54 -5.98 -14.51 -5.75
N GLU A 55 -4.75 -14.44 -5.27
CA GLU A 55 -3.93 -15.62 -5.03
C GLU A 55 -3.40 -15.65 -3.59
N ALA A 56 -3.45 -16.82 -3.01
CA ALA A 56 -2.85 -17.04 -1.69
C ALA A 56 -1.32 -16.93 -1.78
N LYS A 57 -0.72 -16.04 -1.01
CA LYS A 57 0.71 -15.74 -1.01
C LYS A 57 1.42 -16.38 0.19
N THR A 58 2.71 -16.66 0.03
CA THR A 58 3.55 -17.09 1.15
C THR A 58 3.87 -15.93 2.09
N MET A 59 4.21 -16.23 3.34
CA MET A 59 4.66 -15.22 4.30
C MET A 59 5.87 -14.44 3.79
N GLY A 60 6.80 -15.11 3.08
CA GLY A 60 7.98 -14.47 2.50
C GLY A 60 7.62 -13.46 1.41
N THR A 61 6.69 -13.82 0.51
CA THR A 61 6.22 -12.92 -0.55
C THR A 61 5.59 -11.66 0.03
N ILE A 62 4.65 -11.82 0.98
CA ILE A 62 3.96 -10.68 1.62
C ILE A 62 4.95 -9.79 2.38
N ALA A 63 5.89 -10.39 3.13
CA ALA A 63 6.90 -9.65 3.87
C ALA A 63 7.82 -8.84 2.93
N GLY A 64 8.18 -9.42 1.77
CA GLY A 64 8.95 -8.73 0.74
C GLY A 64 8.20 -7.53 0.15
N GLU A 65 6.93 -7.68 -0.19
CA GLU A 65 6.09 -6.57 -0.69
C GLU A 65 5.95 -5.43 0.34
N LEU A 66 5.88 -5.76 1.64
CA LEU A 66 5.79 -4.78 2.73
C LEU A 66 7.14 -4.24 3.19
N LEU A 67 8.25 -4.77 2.70
CA LEU A 67 9.61 -4.42 3.11
C LEU A 67 9.86 -4.60 4.61
N ILE A 68 9.26 -5.63 5.19
CA ILE A 68 9.41 -6.00 6.60
C ILE A 68 9.93 -7.44 6.74
N ASN A 69 10.41 -7.79 7.92
CA ASN A 69 10.79 -9.18 8.18
C ASN A 69 9.57 -10.08 8.45
N VAL A 70 9.72 -11.38 8.17
CA VAL A 70 8.64 -12.38 8.35
C VAL A 70 8.15 -12.45 9.80
N SER A 71 9.00 -12.19 10.79
CA SER A 71 8.61 -12.20 12.20
C SER A 71 7.61 -11.07 12.53
N THR A 72 7.86 -9.87 12.01
CA THR A 72 6.95 -8.72 12.13
C THR A 72 5.63 -9.01 11.42
N LEU A 73 5.69 -9.54 10.19
CA LEU A 73 4.50 -9.93 9.44
C LEU A 73 3.68 -10.99 10.20
N SER A 74 4.34 -11.96 10.83
CA SER A 74 3.64 -13.03 11.58
C SER A 74 2.75 -12.47 12.69
N ILE A 75 3.18 -11.41 13.37
CA ILE A 75 2.37 -10.73 14.39
C ILE A 75 1.14 -10.08 13.76
N ALA A 76 1.31 -9.38 12.64
CA ALA A 76 0.20 -8.74 11.92
C ALA A 76 -0.82 -9.78 11.40
N ILE A 77 -0.35 -10.85 10.76
CA ILE A 77 -1.20 -11.92 10.24
C ILE A 77 -1.95 -12.63 11.38
N ASN A 78 -1.31 -12.89 12.53
CA ASN A 78 -2.00 -13.47 13.69
C ASN A 78 -3.15 -12.59 14.20
N LYS A 79 -2.96 -11.27 14.22
CA LYS A 79 -4.00 -10.30 14.59
C LYS A 79 -5.14 -10.30 13.58
N LEU A 80 -4.83 -10.23 12.30
CA LEU A 80 -5.80 -10.21 11.21
C LEU A 80 -6.59 -11.52 11.12
N GLU A 81 -5.94 -12.66 11.37
CA GLU A 81 -6.62 -13.97 11.43
C GLU A 81 -7.60 -14.04 12.60
N LYS A 82 -7.20 -13.57 13.80
CA LYS A 82 -8.11 -13.48 14.96
C LYS A 82 -9.29 -12.54 14.72
N LYS A 83 -9.10 -11.48 13.95
CA LYS A 83 -10.15 -10.54 13.54
C LYS A 83 -11.00 -11.07 12.39
N GLY A 84 -10.61 -12.18 11.76
CA GLY A 84 -11.33 -12.87 10.69
C GLY A 84 -11.14 -12.26 9.29
N PHE A 85 -10.08 -11.47 9.07
CA PHE A 85 -9.80 -10.84 7.76
C PHE A 85 -8.94 -11.71 6.85
N VAL A 86 -8.10 -12.56 7.40
CA VAL A 86 -7.25 -13.49 6.66
C VAL A 86 -7.38 -14.90 7.21
N ARG A 87 -7.00 -15.87 6.41
CA ARG A 87 -6.86 -17.27 6.85
C ARG A 87 -5.60 -17.90 6.30
N ARG A 88 -5.08 -18.89 7.02
CA ARG A 88 -3.98 -19.73 6.56
C ARG A 88 -4.53 -20.94 5.83
N ILE A 89 -3.97 -21.22 4.67
CA ILE A 89 -4.26 -22.42 3.89
C ILE A 89 -2.99 -23.24 3.71
N ARG A 90 -3.15 -24.56 3.64
CA ARG A 90 -2.08 -25.49 3.27
C ARG A 90 -2.40 -26.04 1.90
N MET A 91 -1.42 -25.97 1.00
CA MET A 91 -1.59 -26.53 -0.34
C MET A 91 -1.58 -28.06 -0.27
N GLU A 92 -2.38 -28.71 -1.11
CA GLU A 92 -2.45 -30.17 -1.18
C GLU A 92 -1.13 -30.78 -1.65
N ASP A 93 -0.43 -30.08 -2.57
CA ASP A 93 0.82 -30.54 -3.18
C ASP A 93 2.03 -30.43 -2.24
N ASP A 94 2.06 -29.46 -1.33
CA ASP A 94 3.07 -29.30 -0.30
C ASP A 94 2.50 -28.75 1.01
N ARG A 95 2.18 -29.65 1.92
CA ARG A 95 1.63 -29.31 3.24
C ARG A 95 2.60 -28.55 4.15
N ARG A 96 3.86 -28.41 3.76
CA ARG A 96 4.85 -27.62 4.51
C ARG A 96 4.73 -26.13 4.21
N VAL A 97 4.19 -25.78 3.05
CA VAL A 97 3.99 -24.38 2.64
C VAL A 97 2.65 -23.87 3.13
N VAL A 98 2.70 -22.93 4.05
CA VAL A 98 1.53 -22.18 4.50
C VAL A 98 1.40 -20.91 3.66
N ARG A 99 0.22 -20.72 3.08
CA ARG A 99 -0.14 -19.50 2.34
C ARG A 99 -1.22 -18.74 3.09
N ILE A 100 -1.26 -17.45 2.85
CA ILE A 100 -2.24 -16.52 3.43
C ILE A 100 -3.16 -16.04 2.32
N GLU A 101 -4.44 -16.03 2.58
CA GLU A 101 -5.45 -15.44 1.70
C GLU A 101 -6.46 -14.61 2.49
N LEU A 102 -7.15 -13.70 1.81
CA LEU A 102 -8.24 -12.93 2.39
C LEU A 102 -9.49 -13.81 2.57
N THR A 103 -10.20 -13.59 3.67
CA THR A 103 -11.59 -14.04 3.84
C THR A 103 -12.54 -13.11 3.05
N ASP A 104 -13.84 -13.40 3.02
CA ASP A 104 -14.84 -12.48 2.44
C ASP A 104 -14.78 -11.11 3.14
N LYS A 105 -14.73 -11.12 4.47
CA LYS A 105 -14.53 -9.91 5.28
C LYS A 105 -13.26 -9.14 4.90
N GLY A 106 -12.16 -9.85 4.65
CA GLY A 106 -10.91 -9.25 4.20
C GLY A 106 -11.02 -8.64 2.80
N ARG A 107 -11.74 -9.31 1.88
CA ARG A 107 -12.00 -8.79 0.54
C ARG A 107 -12.89 -7.54 0.56
N ASP A 108 -13.90 -7.51 1.42
CA ASP A 108 -14.76 -6.34 1.58
C ASP A 108 -13.98 -5.13 2.13
N ALA A 109 -13.12 -5.36 3.13
CA ALA A 109 -12.24 -4.31 3.65
C ALA A 109 -11.26 -3.78 2.59
N LEU A 110 -10.66 -4.68 1.80
CA LEU A 110 -9.78 -4.29 0.70
C LEU A 110 -10.54 -3.50 -0.37
N ALA A 111 -11.79 -3.86 -0.68
CA ALA A 111 -12.61 -3.14 -1.65
C ALA A 111 -12.86 -1.68 -1.23
N GLN A 112 -13.18 -1.44 0.05
CA GLN A 112 -13.34 -0.07 0.58
C GLN A 112 -12.05 0.75 0.47
N HIS A 113 -10.89 0.15 0.73
CA HIS A 113 -9.60 0.80 0.59
C HIS A 113 -9.26 1.12 -0.87
N GLU A 114 -9.53 0.20 -1.80
CA GLU A 114 -9.32 0.41 -3.24
C GLU A 114 -10.23 1.54 -3.77
N GLU A 115 -11.49 1.57 -3.35
CA GLU A 115 -12.44 2.63 -3.70
C GLU A 115 -11.96 4.00 -3.20
N PHE A 116 -11.48 4.08 -1.96
CA PHE A 116 -10.91 5.31 -1.41
C PHE A 116 -9.74 5.82 -2.27
N TYR A 117 -8.79 4.97 -2.61
CA TYR A 117 -7.65 5.37 -3.44
C TYR A 117 -8.04 5.71 -4.88
N TYR A 118 -9.01 4.99 -5.45
CA TYR A 118 -9.54 5.31 -6.77
C TYR A 118 -10.11 6.73 -6.80
N ASN A 119 -10.99 7.04 -5.85
CA ASN A 119 -11.62 8.37 -5.75
C ASN A 119 -10.58 9.47 -5.49
N LEU A 120 -9.59 9.22 -4.64
CA LEU A 120 -8.49 10.16 -4.38
C LEU A 120 -7.70 10.46 -5.66
N VAL A 121 -7.32 9.45 -6.41
CA VAL A 121 -6.56 9.61 -7.67
C VAL A 121 -7.40 10.28 -8.74
N GLU A 122 -8.69 9.94 -8.84
CA GLU A 122 -9.63 10.58 -9.76
C GLU A 122 -9.73 12.08 -9.47
N GLU A 123 -9.92 12.47 -8.21
CA GLU A 123 -10.00 13.87 -7.80
C GLU A 123 -8.70 14.65 -8.07
N VAL A 124 -7.55 14.08 -7.70
CA VAL A 124 -6.22 14.67 -7.96
C VAL A 124 -5.98 14.87 -9.46
N SER A 125 -6.41 13.91 -10.29
CA SER A 125 -6.18 13.95 -11.73
C SER A 125 -7.27 14.67 -12.53
N SER A 126 -8.38 15.07 -11.90
CA SER A 126 -9.56 15.68 -12.57
C SER A 126 -9.24 16.98 -13.31
N GLN A 127 -8.25 17.73 -12.85
CA GLN A 127 -7.81 19.00 -13.45
C GLN A 127 -6.68 18.85 -14.46
N MET A 128 -6.19 17.63 -14.68
CA MET A 128 -5.09 17.33 -15.58
C MET A 128 -5.60 16.97 -16.97
N ASP A 129 -4.98 17.50 -18.01
CA ASP A 129 -5.15 16.99 -19.37
C ASP A 129 -4.40 15.66 -19.58
N ASP A 130 -4.56 15.04 -20.76
CA ASP A 130 -3.96 13.73 -21.04
C ASP A 130 -2.43 13.75 -21.04
N ASP A 131 -1.81 14.86 -21.44
CA ASP A 131 -0.34 14.97 -21.48
C ASP A 131 0.21 15.22 -20.08
N GLU A 132 -0.48 15.99 -19.26
CA GLU A 132 -0.17 16.17 -17.83
C GLU A 132 -0.31 14.85 -17.06
N LYS A 133 -1.37 14.05 -17.32
CA LYS A 133 -1.52 12.73 -16.72
C LYS A 133 -0.38 11.78 -17.09
N LYS A 134 0.01 11.73 -18.36
CA LYS A 134 1.16 10.92 -18.82
C LYS A 134 2.46 11.33 -18.14
N LEU A 135 2.72 12.64 -18.06
CA LEU A 135 3.93 13.17 -17.40
C LEU A 135 3.93 12.85 -15.91
N PHE A 136 2.77 12.94 -15.25
CA PHE A 136 2.62 12.61 -13.83
C PHE A 136 2.88 11.13 -13.59
N ILE A 137 2.29 10.23 -14.38
CA ILE A 137 2.53 8.78 -14.31
C ILE A 137 4.02 8.48 -14.48
N GLN A 138 4.66 9.02 -15.54
CA GLN A 138 6.08 8.82 -15.79
C GLN A 138 6.96 9.31 -14.62
N SER A 139 6.58 10.41 -13.99
CA SER A 139 7.30 10.96 -12.84
C SER A 139 7.21 10.04 -11.62
N LEU A 140 6.02 9.48 -11.36
CA LEU A 140 5.80 8.51 -10.29
C LEU A 140 6.55 7.19 -10.54
N GLU A 141 6.54 6.67 -11.78
CA GLU A 141 7.28 5.46 -12.16
C GLU A 141 8.81 5.64 -11.97
N ASN A 142 9.35 6.78 -12.40
CA ASN A 142 10.78 7.09 -12.22
C ASN A 142 11.14 7.18 -10.72
N MET A 143 10.26 7.77 -9.91
CA MET A 143 10.47 7.88 -8.47
C MET A 143 10.39 6.50 -7.79
N ALA A 144 9.42 5.67 -8.15
CA ALA A 144 9.29 4.31 -7.64
C ALA A 144 10.54 3.48 -7.96
N ARG A 145 10.97 3.48 -9.23
CA ARG A 145 12.19 2.77 -9.67
C ARG A 145 13.43 3.22 -8.90
N PHE A 146 13.59 4.53 -8.68
CA PHE A 146 14.71 5.06 -7.90
C PHE A 146 14.73 4.50 -6.47
N PHE A 147 13.56 4.40 -5.80
CA PHE A 147 13.49 3.83 -4.47
C PHE A 147 13.71 2.32 -4.46
N GLU A 148 13.19 1.59 -5.44
CA GLU A 148 13.42 0.15 -5.60
C GLU A 148 14.91 -0.16 -5.75
N GLU A 149 15.63 0.57 -6.60
CA GLU A 149 17.07 0.45 -6.77
C GLU A 149 17.86 0.77 -5.49
N LYS A 150 17.42 1.79 -4.73
CA LYS A 150 18.07 2.18 -3.47
C LYS A 150 17.90 1.17 -2.35
N LEU A 151 16.82 0.41 -2.39
CA LEU A 151 16.48 -0.60 -1.39
C LEU A 151 16.89 -2.02 -1.82
N ASP A 152 17.63 -2.18 -2.93
CA ASP A 152 17.99 -3.46 -3.55
C ASP A 152 16.77 -4.38 -3.76
N ILE A 153 15.60 -3.79 -4.03
CA ILE A 153 14.37 -4.52 -4.31
C ILE A 153 14.39 -4.86 -5.79
N GLN A 154 14.62 -6.12 -6.09
CA GLN A 154 14.41 -6.64 -7.45
C GLN A 154 12.93 -6.96 -7.63
N SER A 155 12.28 -6.23 -8.52
CA SER A 155 10.91 -6.51 -8.99
C SER A 155 10.85 -7.79 -9.84
#